data_dae12788d21f2adb58d2484abb9ff7e5
#
_entry.id   dae12788d21f2adb58d2484abb9ff7e5
#
_cell.length_a   1.000
_cell.length_b   1.000
_cell.length_c   1.000
_cell.angle_alpha   90.00
_cell.angle_beta   90.00
_cell.angle_gamma   90.00
#
_symmetry.space_group_name_H-M   'P 1'
#
loop_
_entity.id
_entity.type
_entity.pdbx_description
1 polymer ?
#
loop_
_entity_poly.entity_id
_entity_poly.type
_entity_poly.pdbx_seq_one_letter_code
_entity_poly.pdbx_strand_id
1 'polypeptide(L)' 'MLTELDTTLPSIRQVQNLIKQTIPVELKLLSGDVVTGRVLWQDPHCICIADENSQQTTVWKQAIAYIKPKS' A
#
# COMPACT_ATOMS: atom_id res chain seq x y z
N MET A 1 0.79 -15.29 -18.91
CA MET A 1 1.10 -15.84 -17.61
C MET A 1 0.58 -14.95 -16.50
N LEU A 2 -0.06 -15.56 -15.54
CA LEU A 2 -0.56 -14.81 -14.40
C LEU A 2 0.56 -14.53 -13.42
N THR A 3 0.58 -13.29 -12.95
CA THR A 3 1.44 -12.90 -11.86
C THR A 3 0.59 -12.93 -10.60
N GLU A 4 0.90 -13.82 -9.69
CA GLU A 4 0.19 -13.90 -8.45
C GLU A 4 0.98 -13.25 -7.35
N LEU A 5 0.25 -12.70 -6.38
CA LEU A 5 0.85 -12.12 -5.20
C LEU A 5 1.45 -13.24 -4.36
N ASP A 6 2.75 -13.17 -4.12
CA ASP A 6 3.44 -14.18 -3.31
C ASP A 6 3.34 -13.81 -1.84
N THR A 7 2.39 -14.44 -1.15
CA THR A 7 2.13 -14.16 0.26
C THR A 7 3.18 -14.74 1.19
N THR A 8 4.17 -15.45 0.65
CA THR A 8 5.29 -15.93 1.48
C THR A 8 6.34 -14.84 1.68
N LEU A 9 6.32 -13.79 0.88
CA LEU A 9 7.26 -12.69 1.03
C LEU A 9 6.86 -11.80 2.21
N PRO A 10 7.81 -11.43 3.09
CA PRO A 10 7.48 -10.61 4.26
C PRO A 10 6.83 -9.27 3.92
N SER A 11 7.27 -8.60 2.86
CA SER A 11 6.70 -7.31 2.48
C SER A 11 5.26 -7.43 2.03
N ILE A 12 4.93 -8.50 1.32
CA ILE A 12 3.57 -8.75 0.87
C ILE A 12 2.66 -9.04 2.07
N ARG A 13 3.16 -9.86 2.99
CA ARG A 13 2.41 -10.20 4.21
C ARG A 13 2.16 -8.97 5.08
N GLN A 14 3.14 -8.08 5.16
CA GLN A 14 3.00 -6.86 5.92
C GLN A 14 1.86 -6.00 5.37
N VAL A 15 1.82 -5.82 4.05
CA VAL A 15 0.75 -5.04 3.43
C VAL A 15 -0.60 -5.73 3.59
N GLN A 16 -0.65 -7.05 3.46
CA GLN A 16 -1.88 -7.80 3.69
C GLN A 16 -2.42 -7.58 5.10
N ASN A 17 -1.54 -7.53 6.10
CA ASN A 17 -1.94 -7.25 7.47
C ASN A 17 -2.49 -5.83 7.63
N LEU A 18 -1.86 -4.86 6.97
CA LEU A 18 -2.35 -3.47 6.99
C LEU A 18 -3.75 -3.36 6.39
N ILE A 19 -4.00 -4.11 5.32
CA ILE A 19 -5.32 -4.17 4.70
C ILE A 19 -6.33 -4.77 5.68
N LYS A 20 -5.97 -5.90 6.25
CA LYS A 20 -6.87 -6.65 7.14
C LYS A 20 -7.23 -5.85 8.39
N GLN A 21 -6.26 -5.14 8.94
CA GLN A 21 -6.47 -4.40 10.19
C GLN A 21 -6.99 -2.99 9.94
N THR A 22 -7.07 -2.56 8.70
CA THR A 22 -7.53 -1.22 8.32
C THR A 22 -6.79 -0.10 9.03
N ILE A 23 -5.50 -0.31 9.27
CA ILE A 23 -4.66 0.67 9.96
C ILE A 23 -4.28 1.79 8.99
N PRO A 24 -4.41 3.06 9.39
CA PRO A 24 -3.92 4.16 8.56
C PRO A 24 -2.42 4.04 8.34
N VAL A 25 -1.98 4.33 7.14
CA VAL A 25 -0.56 4.23 6.78
C VAL A 25 -0.06 5.54 6.17
N GLU A 26 1.23 5.72 6.26
CA GLU A 26 1.95 6.75 5.54
C GLU A 26 2.79 6.08 4.46
N LEU A 27 2.61 6.51 3.23
CA LEU A 27 3.31 5.95 2.09
C LEU A 27 4.08 7.07 1.42
N LYS A 28 5.41 6.93 1.36
CA LYS A 28 6.24 7.94 0.72
C LYS A 28 6.65 7.49 -0.66
N LEU A 29 6.50 8.39 -1.61
CA LEU A 29 6.90 8.15 -2.99
C LEU A 29 8.34 8.57 -3.20
N LEU A 30 8.97 8.01 -4.24
CA LEU A 30 10.34 8.37 -4.60
C LEU A 30 10.44 9.84 -4.99
N SER A 31 9.34 10.45 -5.42
CA SER A 31 9.29 11.88 -5.74
C SER A 31 9.39 12.77 -4.49
N GLY A 32 9.21 12.19 -3.30
CA GLY A 32 9.16 12.94 -2.04
C GLY A 32 7.76 13.21 -1.55
N ASP A 33 6.76 12.96 -2.37
CA ASP A 33 5.36 13.14 -1.95
C ASP A 33 4.96 12.07 -0.94
N VAL A 34 4.05 12.45 -0.04
CA VAL A 34 3.54 11.53 0.98
C VAL A 34 2.05 11.35 0.76
N VAL A 35 1.61 10.09 0.74
CA VAL A 35 0.20 9.73 0.65
C VAL A 35 -0.18 9.05 1.94
N THR A 36 -1.25 9.53 2.57
CA THR A 36 -1.75 8.92 3.81
C THR A 36 -3.14 8.39 3.60
N GLY A 37 -3.48 7.31 4.29
CA GLY A 37 -4.78 6.69 4.19
C GLY A 37 -4.72 5.24 4.59
N ARG A 38 -5.71 4.48 4.16
CA ARG A 38 -5.79 3.05 4.44
C ARG A 38 -5.62 2.27 3.16
N VAL A 39 -4.85 1.18 3.23
CA VAL A 39 -4.66 0.31 2.08
C VAL A 39 -5.92 -0.51 1.88
N LEU A 40 -6.54 -0.40 0.71
CA LEU A 40 -7.73 -1.15 0.37
C LEU A 40 -7.41 -2.50 -0.26
N TRP A 41 -6.43 -2.50 -1.14
CA TRP A 41 -5.98 -3.72 -1.82
C TRP A 41 -4.58 -3.53 -2.35
N GLN A 42 -3.97 -4.63 -2.68
CA GLN A 42 -2.69 -4.64 -3.40
C GLN A 42 -2.71 -5.74 -4.45
N ASP A 43 -1.92 -5.55 -5.47
CA ASP A 43 -1.60 -6.61 -6.43
C ASP A 43 -0.09 -6.63 -6.62
N PRO A 44 0.47 -7.47 -7.52
CA PRO A 44 1.92 -7.54 -7.67
C PRO A 44 2.59 -6.22 -8.04
N HIS A 45 1.84 -5.27 -8.63
CA HIS A 45 2.42 -4.04 -9.15
C HIS A 45 1.96 -2.78 -8.45
N CYS A 46 0.81 -2.81 -7.79
CA CYS A 46 0.15 -1.61 -7.29
C CYS A 46 -0.38 -1.77 -5.88
N ILE A 47 -0.58 -0.63 -5.23
CA ILE A 47 -1.27 -0.54 -3.94
C ILE A 47 -2.33 0.55 -4.08
N CYS A 48 -3.54 0.28 -3.60
CA CYS A 48 -4.61 1.27 -3.58
C CYS A 48 -4.77 1.82 -2.17
N ILE A 49 -4.72 3.14 -2.06
CA ILE A 49 -4.87 3.86 -0.79
C ILE A 49 -6.14 4.69 -0.85
N ALA A 50 -6.96 4.62 0.20
CA ALA A 50 -8.12 5.51 0.33
C ALA A 50 -7.84 6.52 1.44
N ASP A 51 -8.04 7.79 1.15
CA ASP A 51 -7.89 8.83 2.16
C ASP A 51 -9.16 8.96 3.00
N GLU A 52 -9.16 9.94 3.93
CA GLU A 52 -10.29 10.13 4.82
C GLU A 52 -11.56 10.61 4.10
N ASN A 53 -11.43 11.09 2.88
CA ASN A 53 -12.58 11.48 2.05
C ASN A 53 -13.02 10.32 1.15
N SER A 54 -12.50 9.13 1.37
CA SER A 54 -12.75 7.93 0.56
C SER A 54 -12.29 8.07 -0.88
N GLN A 55 -11.40 9.02 -1.14
CA GLN A 55 -10.82 9.16 -2.46
C GLN A 55 -9.69 8.13 -2.61
N GLN A 56 -9.75 7.37 -3.69
CA GLN A 56 -8.82 6.27 -3.91
C GLN A 56 -7.69 6.70 -4.83
N THR A 57 -6.48 6.33 -4.45
CA THR A 57 -5.28 6.56 -5.27
C THR A 57 -4.59 5.23 -5.48
N THR A 58 -4.35 4.89 -6.74
CA THR A 58 -3.59 3.69 -7.09
C THR A 58 -2.13 4.09 -7.29
N VAL A 59 -1.25 3.48 -6.51
CA VAL A 59 0.17 3.81 -6.52
C VAL A 59 0.96 2.60 -7.01
N TRP A 60 1.84 2.81 -7.98
CA TRP A 60 2.72 1.74 -8.45
C TRP A 60 3.79 1.45 -7.41
N LYS A 61 3.97 0.17 -7.10
CA LYS A 61 4.92 -0.23 -6.06
C LYS A 61 6.34 0.25 -6.34
N GLN A 62 6.74 0.30 -7.61
CA GLN A 62 8.07 0.75 -7.98
C GLN A 62 8.31 2.23 -7.70
N ALA A 63 7.26 3.00 -7.44
CA ALA A 63 7.37 4.42 -7.10
C ALA A 63 7.39 4.66 -5.59
N ILE A 64 7.28 3.62 -4.78
CA ILE A 64 7.17 3.73 -3.34
C ILE A 64 8.55 3.62 -2.70
N ALA A 65 8.90 4.60 -1.86
CA ALA A 65 10.12 4.55 -1.07
C ALA A 65 9.91 3.73 0.20
N TYR A 66 8.80 3.97 0.89
CA TYR A 66 8.45 3.19 2.07
C TYR A 66 6.96 3.28 2.36
N ILE A 67 6.47 2.34 3.13
CA ILE A 67 5.13 2.36 3.70
C ILE A 67 5.26 2.01 5.18
N LYS A 68 4.59 2.76 6.04
CA LYS A 68 4.61 2.47 7.46
C LYS A 68 3.26 2.78 8.09
N PRO A 69 2.91 2.08 9.18
CA PRO A 69 1.71 2.43 9.92
C PRO A 69 1.83 3.84 10.48
N LYS A 70 0.73 4.55 10.42
CA LYS A 70 0.65 5.89 11.00
C LYS A 70 0.07 5.75 12.41
N SER A 71 0.87 6.02 13.38
CA SER A 71 0.44 5.90 14.77
C SER A 71 -0.03 7.21 15.35
#